data_6bd414b918ede6cb6735914d29f60cdd
#
_entry.id   6bd414b918ede6cb6735914d29f60cdd
#
_cell.length_a   1.000
_cell.length_b   1.000
_cell.length_c   1.000
_cell.angle_alpha   90.00
_cell.angle_beta   90.00
_cell.angle_gamma   90.00
#
_symmetry.space_group_name_H-M   'P 1'
#
loop_
_entity.id
_entity.type
_entity.pdbx_description
1 polymer ?
#
loop_
_entity_poly.entity_id
_entity_poly.type
_entity_poly.pdbx_seq_one_letter_code
_entity_poly.pdbx_strand_id
1 'polypeptide(L)'
;MKNKKWISLAAAVILAVTALPATVFAAKDGESKEELTKVTLNEVAHSIFYAPQYVAIEEGYFAEEGLDLTLVTGFGADKTMTAVISGEADIGFMGSESSIYAYQQGANDKVVNFAQLTQRAGNF
;
A
#
# COMPACT_ATOMS: atom_id res chain seq x y z
N MET A 1 -5.75 -78.55 -18.72
CA MET A 1 -4.75 -77.84 -17.92
C MET A 1 -3.95 -76.84 -18.83
N LYS A 2 -4.55 -75.78 -19.35
CA LYS A 2 -3.84 -74.87 -20.28
C LYS A 2 -4.22 -73.37 -20.15
N ASN A 3 -4.73 -72.88 -19.02
CA ASN A 3 -5.20 -71.48 -18.91
C ASN A 3 -4.58 -70.64 -17.77
N LYS A 4 -3.53 -71.20 -17.10
CA LYS A 4 -2.89 -70.44 -15.97
C LYS A 4 -1.76 -69.49 -16.37
N LYS A 5 -1.27 -69.57 -17.62
CA LYS A 5 -0.11 -68.70 -18.05
C LYS A 5 -0.51 -67.38 -18.69
N TRP A 6 -1.76 -67.22 -19.07
CA TRP A 6 -2.23 -65.97 -19.74
C TRP A 6 -2.74 -64.92 -18.75
N ILE A 7 -3.12 -65.33 -17.57
CA ILE A 7 -3.59 -64.40 -16.52
C ILE A 7 -2.42 -63.62 -15.88
N SER A 8 -1.21 -64.21 -15.89
CA SER A 8 -0.04 -63.55 -15.33
C SER A 8 0.55 -62.46 -16.24
N LEU A 9 0.27 -62.48 -17.55
CA LEU A 9 0.74 -61.44 -18.46
C LEU A 9 -0.18 -60.21 -18.51
N ALA A 10 -1.45 -60.38 -18.23
CA ALA A 10 -2.42 -59.31 -18.18
C ALA A 10 -2.27 -58.42 -16.90
N ALA A 11 -1.81 -59.02 -15.79
CA ALA A 11 -1.57 -58.28 -14.55
C ALA A 11 -0.30 -57.43 -14.58
N ALA A 12 0.69 -57.78 -15.41
CA ALA A 12 1.95 -57.00 -15.50
C ALA A 12 1.84 -55.73 -16.37
N VAL A 13 0.86 -55.67 -17.27
CA VAL A 13 0.68 -54.50 -18.16
C VAL A 13 -0.13 -53.39 -17.48
N ILE A 14 -0.95 -53.72 -16.48
CA ILE A 14 -1.79 -52.73 -15.78
C ILE A 14 -0.98 -51.96 -14.72
N LEU A 15 0.15 -52.50 -14.24
CA LEU A 15 1.00 -51.80 -13.26
C LEU A 15 2.00 -50.82 -13.85
N ALA A 16 2.18 -50.79 -15.18
CA ALA A 16 3.14 -49.92 -15.83
C ALA A 16 2.57 -48.54 -16.27
N VAL A 17 1.26 -48.33 -16.13
CA VAL A 17 0.60 -47.08 -16.59
C VAL A 17 0.32 -46.12 -15.46
N THR A 18 0.56 -46.48 -14.20
CA THR A 18 0.27 -45.61 -13.05
C THR A 18 1.47 -44.82 -12.50
N ALA A 19 2.62 -44.90 -13.15
CA ALA A 19 3.81 -44.09 -12.81
C ALA A 19 3.99 -42.92 -13.76
N LEU A 20 2.92 -42.20 -14.07
CA LEU A 20 3.05 -40.81 -14.50
C LEU A 20 3.44 -40.01 -13.27
N PRO A 21 4.58 -39.26 -13.29
CA PRO A 21 4.82 -38.30 -12.24
C PRO A 21 3.65 -37.32 -12.29
N ALA A 22 2.84 -37.33 -11.23
CA ALA A 22 1.99 -36.19 -10.98
C ALA A 22 2.96 -35.00 -10.87
N THR A 23 3.14 -34.28 -11.98
CA THR A 23 3.63 -32.92 -11.90
C THR A 23 2.59 -32.23 -11.04
N VAL A 24 2.92 -32.15 -9.75
CA VAL A 24 2.27 -31.25 -8.82
C VAL A 24 2.47 -29.88 -9.48
N PHE A 25 1.44 -29.41 -10.17
CA PHE A 25 1.24 -27.99 -10.30
C PHE A 25 1.10 -27.52 -8.85
N ALA A 26 2.23 -27.23 -8.22
CA ALA A 26 2.25 -26.37 -7.08
C ALA A 26 1.65 -25.06 -7.61
N ALA A 27 0.36 -24.90 -7.39
CA ALA A 27 -0.27 -23.63 -7.44
C ALA A 27 0.60 -22.76 -6.55
N LYS A 28 1.24 -21.77 -7.15
CA LYS A 28 2.03 -20.77 -6.46
C LYS A 28 1.03 -19.81 -5.81
N ASP A 29 0.21 -20.36 -4.89
CA ASP A 29 -0.58 -19.62 -3.94
C ASP A 29 0.34 -19.18 -2.80
N GLY A 30 1.19 -18.29 -3.14
CA GLY A 30 2.08 -17.56 -2.27
C GLY A 30 2.14 -16.14 -2.77
N GLU A 31 0.98 -15.52 -2.96
CA GLU A 31 0.88 -14.08 -2.94
C GLU A 31 1.22 -13.70 -1.50
N SER A 32 2.51 -13.46 -1.26
CA SER A 32 2.93 -12.75 -0.07
C SER A 32 2.19 -11.42 -0.17
N LYS A 33 1.15 -11.22 0.64
CA LYS A 33 0.60 -9.88 0.86
C LYS A 33 1.80 -9.04 1.26
N GLU A 34 2.29 -8.24 0.34
CA GLU A 34 3.29 -7.24 0.65
C GLU A 34 2.69 -6.40 1.78
N GLU A 35 3.37 -6.37 2.92
CA GLU A 35 2.92 -5.60 4.07
C GLU A 35 3.00 -4.12 3.67
N LEU A 36 1.83 -3.47 3.59
CA LEU A 36 1.74 -2.07 3.21
C LEU A 36 2.43 -1.19 4.27
N THR A 37 3.17 -0.21 3.81
CA THR A 37 3.80 0.79 4.70
C THR A 37 2.72 1.74 5.22
N LYS A 38 2.56 1.81 6.54
CA LYS A 38 1.60 2.71 7.18
C LYS A 38 2.10 4.14 7.10
N VAL A 39 1.24 5.04 6.64
CA VAL A 39 1.52 6.47 6.50
C VAL A 39 0.34 7.27 7.04
N THR A 40 0.60 8.18 7.96
CA THR A 40 -0.39 9.14 8.46
C THR A 40 -0.21 10.48 7.76
N LEU A 41 -1.22 10.91 7.02
CA LEU A 41 -1.28 12.21 6.38
C LEU A 41 -2.24 13.11 7.15
N ASN A 42 -1.75 14.25 7.63
CA ASN A 42 -2.59 15.25 8.30
C ASN A 42 -2.87 16.41 7.35
N GLU A 43 -4.14 16.66 7.02
CA GLU A 43 -4.56 17.77 6.17
C GLU A 43 -5.07 18.95 7.00
N VAL A 44 -4.85 20.15 6.51
CA VAL A 44 -5.26 21.38 7.20
C VAL A 44 -6.78 21.52 7.34
N ALA A 45 -7.52 21.06 6.36
CA ALA A 45 -8.98 21.06 6.32
C ALA A 45 -9.48 20.09 5.26
N HIS A 46 -10.67 19.55 5.46
CA HIS A 46 -11.34 18.77 4.42
C HIS A 46 -11.95 19.72 3.37
N SER A 47 -11.48 19.66 2.12
CA SER A 47 -11.84 20.65 1.11
C SER A 47 -11.94 20.04 -0.28
N ILE A 48 -12.89 20.54 -1.09
CA ILE A 48 -13.04 20.16 -2.50
C ILE A 48 -11.78 20.46 -3.32
N PHE A 49 -10.95 21.39 -2.91
CA PHE A 49 -9.67 21.70 -3.56
C PHE A 49 -8.67 20.56 -3.47
N TYR A 50 -8.89 19.60 -2.58
CA TYR A 50 -8.05 18.43 -2.36
C TYR A 50 -8.66 17.16 -2.96
N ALA A 51 -9.70 17.30 -3.80
CA ALA A 51 -10.40 16.18 -4.44
C ALA A 51 -9.46 15.14 -5.09
N PRO A 52 -8.36 15.48 -5.77
CA PRO A 52 -7.45 14.47 -6.31
C PRO A 52 -6.89 13.52 -5.25
N GLN A 53 -6.60 14.00 -4.05
CA GLN A 53 -6.14 13.19 -2.91
C GLN A 53 -7.23 12.22 -2.45
N TYR A 54 -8.47 12.69 -2.34
CA TYR A 54 -9.59 11.84 -1.90
C TYR A 54 -9.93 10.78 -2.93
N VAL A 55 -9.88 11.14 -4.23
CA VAL A 55 -10.06 10.15 -5.31
C VAL A 55 -8.96 9.09 -5.25
N ALA A 56 -7.71 9.48 -5.03
CA ALA A 56 -6.61 8.52 -4.91
C ALA A 56 -6.77 7.56 -3.70
N ILE A 57 -7.38 8.04 -2.61
CA ILE A 57 -7.69 7.20 -1.45
C ILE A 57 -8.83 6.22 -1.79
N GLU A 58 -9.95 6.72 -2.33
CA GLU A 58 -11.14 5.92 -2.63
C GLU A 58 -10.89 4.88 -3.73
N GLU A 59 -10.09 5.21 -4.74
CA GLU A 59 -9.73 4.30 -5.83
C GLU A 59 -8.60 3.32 -5.45
N GLY A 60 -8.00 3.46 -4.26
CA GLY A 60 -6.99 2.55 -3.76
C GLY A 60 -5.58 2.76 -4.34
N TYR A 61 -5.30 3.86 -5.00
CA TYR A 61 -4.00 4.12 -5.63
C TYR A 61 -2.83 4.13 -4.64
N PHE A 62 -3.06 4.53 -3.40
CA PHE A 62 -2.03 4.44 -2.36
C PHE A 62 -1.69 2.98 -2.01
N ALA A 63 -2.70 2.11 -1.96
CA ALA A 63 -2.48 0.70 -1.70
C ALA A 63 -1.75 0.01 -2.87
N GLU A 64 -2.02 0.41 -4.12
CA GLU A 64 -1.28 -0.06 -5.30
C GLU A 64 0.21 0.30 -5.25
N GLU A 65 0.54 1.43 -4.59
CA GLU A 65 1.91 1.89 -4.37
C GLU A 65 2.52 1.36 -3.05
N GLY A 66 1.87 0.39 -2.41
CA GLY A 66 2.37 -0.24 -1.19
C GLY A 66 2.15 0.58 0.09
N LEU A 67 1.22 1.54 0.09
CA LEU A 67 0.94 2.42 1.21
C LEU A 67 -0.43 2.14 1.84
N ASP A 68 -0.46 2.03 3.16
CA ASP A 68 -1.68 2.03 3.99
C ASP A 68 -1.85 3.44 4.57
N LEU A 69 -2.61 4.29 3.84
CA LEU A 69 -2.74 5.70 4.16
C LEU A 69 -3.88 5.96 5.14
N THR A 70 -3.56 6.61 6.26
CA THR A 70 -4.53 7.16 7.21
C THR A 70 -4.61 8.68 7.02
N LEU A 71 -5.81 9.20 6.69
CA LEU A 71 -6.05 10.63 6.57
C LEU A 71 -6.64 11.19 7.87
N VAL A 72 -6.04 12.26 8.38
CA VAL A 72 -6.47 12.98 9.59
C VAL A 72 -6.65 14.46 9.26
N THR A 73 -7.73 15.08 9.71
CA THR A 73 -7.94 16.52 9.56
C THR A 73 -7.49 17.27 10.81
N GLY A 74 -6.49 18.14 10.67
CA GLY A 74 -5.90 18.91 11.77
C GLY A 74 -6.68 20.16 12.17
N PHE A 75 -7.55 20.67 11.29
CA PHE A 75 -8.32 21.91 11.50
C PHE A 75 -7.44 23.17 11.73
N GLY A 76 -6.37 23.29 10.97
CA GLY A 76 -5.48 24.43 10.97
C GLY A 76 -4.04 24.06 10.61
N ALA A 77 -3.35 24.96 9.92
CA ALA A 77 -1.98 24.72 9.48
C ALA A 77 -0.98 24.60 10.65
N ASP A 78 -1.24 25.32 11.75
CA ASP A 78 -0.48 25.25 12.99
C ASP A 78 -0.58 23.85 13.63
N LYS A 79 -1.77 23.28 13.66
CA LYS A 79 -2.00 21.94 14.21
C LYS A 79 -1.42 20.85 13.31
N THR A 80 -1.60 20.99 12.01
CA THR A 80 -1.00 20.07 11.03
C THR A 80 0.53 20.08 11.12
N MET A 81 1.14 21.27 11.22
CA MET A 81 2.59 21.39 11.42
C MET A 81 3.03 20.77 12.75
N THR A 82 2.27 20.99 13.82
CA THR A 82 2.56 20.40 15.12
C THR A 82 2.53 18.87 15.06
N ALA A 83 1.53 18.29 14.38
CA ALA A 83 1.43 16.84 14.22
C ALA A 83 2.64 16.24 13.47
N VAL A 84 3.14 16.94 12.46
CA VAL A 84 4.35 16.52 11.74
C VAL A 84 5.61 16.64 12.61
N ILE A 85 5.79 17.75 13.31
CA ILE A 85 6.99 17.95 14.15
C ILE A 85 7.00 16.99 15.36
N SER A 86 5.83 16.68 15.92
CA SER A 86 5.70 15.74 17.04
C SER A 86 5.82 14.27 16.63
N GLY A 87 5.76 13.96 15.33
CA GLY A 87 5.75 12.60 14.82
C GLY A 87 4.39 11.90 14.90
N GLU A 88 3.30 12.65 15.16
CA GLU A 88 1.93 12.13 15.10
C GLU A 88 1.47 11.93 13.65
N ALA A 89 2.06 12.65 12.72
CA ALA A 89 1.84 12.50 11.29
C ALA A 89 3.17 12.44 10.54
N ASP A 90 3.23 11.56 9.54
CA ASP A 90 4.40 11.42 8.65
C ASP A 90 4.43 12.53 7.60
N ILE A 91 3.25 12.95 7.14
CA ILE A 91 3.06 13.95 6.09
C ILE A 91 2.05 15.00 6.54
N GLY A 92 2.40 16.29 6.33
CA GLY A 92 1.49 17.39 6.52
C GLY A 92 1.06 17.98 5.17
N PHE A 93 -0.24 18.09 4.95
CA PHE A 93 -0.80 18.75 3.78
C PHE A 93 -1.34 20.13 4.17
N MET A 94 -0.56 21.15 3.88
CA MET A 94 -0.81 22.54 4.31
C MET A 94 -0.06 23.52 3.40
N GLY A 95 -0.24 24.82 3.62
CA GLY A 95 0.52 25.83 2.93
C GLY A 95 2.01 25.75 3.26
N SER A 96 2.86 25.98 2.25
CA SER A 96 4.33 25.90 2.40
C SER A 96 4.91 26.95 3.37
N GLU A 97 4.18 28.04 3.61
CA GLU A 97 4.55 29.08 4.59
C GLU A 97 4.68 28.52 6.01
N SER A 98 3.96 27.44 6.34
CA SER A 98 4.03 26.80 7.66
C SER A 98 5.43 26.27 7.97
N SER A 99 6.16 25.78 6.96
CA SER A 99 7.55 25.34 7.14
C SER A 99 8.49 26.50 7.42
N ILE A 100 8.22 27.68 6.84
CA ILE A 100 9.00 28.90 7.08
C ILE A 100 8.79 29.38 8.51
N TYR A 101 7.54 29.38 8.98
CA TYR A 101 7.24 29.77 10.37
C TYR A 101 7.85 28.82 11.40
N ALA A 102 7.76 27.50 11.15
CA ALA A 102 8.37 26.51 12.02
C ALA A 102 9.89 26.71 12.12
N TYR A 103 10.55 26.96 10.99
CA TYR A 103 11.98 27.27 10.97
C TYR A 103 12.32 28.56 11.74
N GLN A 104 11.56 29.64 11.55
CA GLN A 104 11.77 30.91 12.26
C GLN A 104 11.56 30.80 13.76
N GLN A 105 10.70 29.86 14.21
CA GLN A 105 10.46 29.59 15.62
C GLN A 105 11.53 28.67 16.25
N GLY A 106 12.53 28.27 15.49
CA GLY A 106 13.65 27.48 15.98
C GLY A 106 13.36 25.99 16.05
N ALA A 107 12.44 25.48 15.26
CA ALA A 107 12.27 24.03 15.14
C ALA A 107 13.58 23.39 14.68
N ASN A 108 14.11 22.46 15.49
CA ASN A 108 15.37 21.79 15.20
C ASN A 108 15.22 20.74 14.09
N ASP A 109 14.05 20.14 13.98
CA ASP A 109 13.69 19.19 12.94
C ASP A 109 13.22 19.94 11.69
N LYS A 110 13.88 19.65 10.58
CA LYS A 110 13.59 20.32 9.33
C LYS A 110 12.43 19.63 8.62
N VAL A 111 11.36 20.37 8.42
CA VAL A 111 10.27 19.96 7.55
C VAL A 111 10.66 20.28 6.11
N VAL A 112 10.51 19.29 5.22
CA VAL A 112 10.84 19.42 3.79
C VAL A 112 9.56 19.46 2.96
N ASN A 113 9.38 20.52 2.17
CA ASN A 113 8.33 20.57 1.17
C ASN A 113 8.76 19.76 -0.04
N PHE A 114 8.06 18.66 -0.35
CA PHE A 114 8.45 17.73 -1.42
C PHE A 114 7.46 17.66 -2.58
N ALA A 115 6.23 18.10 -2.40
CA ALA A 115 5.19 18.04 -3.43
C ALA A 115 4.21 19.20 -3.32
N GLN A 116 3.58 19.52 -4.44
CA GLN A 116 2.52 20.52 -4.52
C GLN A 116 1.28 19.87 -5.16
N LEU A 117 0.20 19.74 -4.39
CA LEU A 117 -1.05 19.14 -4.87
C LEU A 117 -1.90 20.16 -5.65
N THR A 118 -1.92 21.42 -5.22
CA THR A 118 -2.75 22.45 -5.84
C THR A 118 -1.88 23.59 -6.36
N GLN A 119 -2.20 24.10 -7.56
CA GLN A 119 -1.49 25.27 -8.14
C GLN A 119 -2.30 26.55 -8.10
N ARG A 120 -3.62 26.45 -7.96
CA ARG A 120 -4.55 27.58 -8.01
C ARG A 120 -5.73 27.34 -7.08
N ALA A 121 -5.44 27.09 -5.81
CA ALA A 121 -6.50 26.79 -4.83
C ALA A 121 -7.41 27.99 -4.54
N GLY A 122 -6.92 29.23 -4.70
CA GLY A 122 -7.73 30.44 -4.58
C GLY A 122 -8.27 30.74 -3.19
N ASN A 123 -7.75 30.10 -2.17
CA ASN A 123 -8.23 30.18 -0.78
C ASN A 123 -7.19 30.82 0.16
N PHE A 124 -6.65 31.95 -0.26
CA PHE A 124 -5.73 32.78 0.53
C PHE A 124 -6.37 34.10 0.88
#